data_ae6fa4407f189a88b7fefb72f747f279
#
_entry.id   ae6fa4407f189a88b7fefb72f747f279
#
_cell.length_a   1.000
_cell.length_b   1.000
_cell.length_c   1.000
_cell.angle_alpha   90.00
_cell.angle_beta   90.00
_cell.angle_gamma   90.00
#
_symmetry.space_group_name_H-M   'P 1'
#
loop_
_entity.id
_entity.type
_entity.pdbx_description
1 polymer ?
#
loop_
_entity_poly.entity_id
_entity_poly.type
_entity_poly.pdbx_seq_one_letter_code
_entity_poly.pdbx_strand_id
1 'polypeptide(L)'
;GDNGALIPGYQNGVSFRWPLNSSYSYISSYFGYRQSPGGIGSTNHKGIDIPAPTGTPIYAAASGTIVAMLSPSASGGAGYYTKINHNNKGLVTEYMHQSKFNPKLSVGDKVSKGDIIGYVGSTGNSTGPHLHFGVMVNGVNQNPLDYVKKPS
;
A
#
# COMPACT_ATOMS: atom_id res chain seq x y z
N GLY A 1 -1.78 23.95 14.40
CA GLY A 1 -0.97 23.46 14.47
C GLY A 1 0.23 23.78 13.63
N ASP A 2 0.84 22.80 13.25
CA ASP A 2 2.03 22.96 12.46
C ASP A 2 1.73 23.17 11.00
N ASN A 3 0.54 23.68 10.72
CA ASN A 3 0.16 24.17 9.40
C ASN A 3 0.34 23.14 8.29
N GLY A 4 -0.05 21.92 8.60
CA GLY A 4 0.02 20.86 7.62
C GLY A 4 1.32 20.09 7.63
N ALA A 5 2.16 20.26 8.65
CA ALA A 5 3.30 19.39 8.80
C ALA A 5 2.82 17.97 8.94
N LEU A 6 3.49 17.05 8.21
CA LEU A 6 3.10 15.66 8.16
C LEU A 6 3.72 14.90 9.33
N ILE A 7 2.91 14.06 9.97
CA ILE A 7 3.35 13.25 11.11
C ILE A 7 3.17 11.78 10.71
N PRO A 8 4.26 11.10 10.31
CA PRO A 8 4.13 9.68 9.96
C PRO A 8 3.53 8.88 11.11
N GLY A 9 2.56 8.02 10.78
CA GLY A 9 1.80 7.25 11.75
C GLY A 9 0.48 7.86 12.15
N TYR A 10 0.25 9.15 11.86
CA TYR A 10 -1.01 9.79 12.15
C TYR A 10 -1.24 10.93 11.16
N GLN A 11 -2.28 10.82 10.35
CA GLN A 11 -2.56 11.82 9.32
C GLN A 11 -4.05 11.92 9.08
N ASN A 12 -4.55 13.14 8.93
CA ASN A 12 -5.97 13.39 8.63
C ASN A 12 -6.92 12.74 9.65
N GLY A 13 -6.53 12.71 10.93
CA GLY A 13 -7.34 12.09 11.97
C GLY A 13 -7.28 10.57 11.98
N VAL A 14 -6.42 9.96 11.19
CA VAL A 14 -6.32 8.51 11.06
C VAL A 14 -4.96 8.04 11.56
N SER A 15 -4.98 7.00 12.40
CA SER A 15 -3.76 6.36 12.90
C SER A 15 -3.34 5.25 11.94
N PHE A 16 -2.08 5.29 11.51
CA PHE A 16 -1.54 4.35 10.54
C PHE A 16 -0.47 3.47 11.16
N ARG A 17 -0.31 2.28 10.58
CA ARG A 17 0.81 1.39 10.90
C ARG A 17 1.50 0.95 9.60
N TRP A 18 2.74 0.49 9.72
CA TRP A 18 3.45 -0.17 8.62
C TRP A 18 2.64 -1.39 8.16
N PRO A 19 2.45 -1.58 6.86
CA PRO A 19 1.55 -2.63 6.36
C PRO A 19 2.11 -4.05 6.42
N LEU A 20 3.36 -4.22 6.81
CA LEU A 20 3.99 -5.52 6.97
C LEU A 20 4.57 -5.64 8.38
N ASN A 21 5.07 -6.84 8.72
CA ASN A 21 5.82 -7.00 9.95
C ASN A 21 7.02 -6.05 9.94
N SER A 22 7.39 -5.54 11.12
CA SER A 22 8.46 -4.56 11.24
C SER A 22 9.83 -5.09 10.78
N SER A 23 10.01 -6.39 10.70
CA SER A 23 11.24 -6.97 10.16
C SER A 23 11.38 -6.75 8.65
N TYR A 24 10.29 -6.42 7.95
CA TYR A 24 10.31 -6.10 6.52
C TYR A 24 10.20 -4.59 6.35
N SER A 25 11.31 -3.89 6.61
CA SER A 25 11.33 -2.43 6.58
C SER A 25 12.16 -1.85 5.43
N TYR A 26 12.81 -2.70 4.65
CA TYR A 26 13.59 -2.22 3.52
C TYR A 26 12.65 -1.76 2.40
N ILE A 27 12.96 -0.61 1.80
CA ILE A 27 12.21 -0.09 0.67
C ILE A 27 13.11 -0.18 -0.56
N SER A 28 12.70 -1.00 -1.52
CA SER A 28 13.48 -1.18 -2.75
C SER A 28 13.18 -0.11 -3.79
N SER A 29 12.02 0.56 -3.69
CA SER A 29 11.63 1.62 -4.60
C SER A 29 10.78 2.63 -3.86
N TYR A 30 11.19 3.90 -3.91
CA TYR A 30 10.53 4.99 -3.21
C TYR A 30 9.51 5.69 -4.10
N PHE A 31 8.62 6.43 -3.46
CA PHE A 31 7.60 7.23 -4.15
C PHE A 31 8.24 8.39 -4.89
N GLY A 32 7.64 8.72 -6.03
CA GLY A 32 7.90 9.96 -6.73
C GLY A 32 8.66 9.76 -8.02
N TYR A 33 8.93 10.89 -8.64
CA TYR A 33 9.66 10.94 -9.89
C TYR A 33 11.14 10.67 -9.64
N ARG A 34 11.70 9.81 -10.46
CA ARG A 34 13.14 9.58 -10.44
C ARG A 34 13.61 9.18 -11.83
N GLN A 35 14.83 9.54 -12.12
CA GLN A 35 15.46 9.16 -13.36
C GLN A 35 15.97 7.73 -13.25
N SER A 36 15.69 6.92 -14.26
CA SER A 36 16.18 5.56 -14.26
C SER A 36 17.70 5.54 -14.44
N PRO A 37 18.35 4.48 -13.92
CA PRO A 37 19.80 4.35 -14.10
C PRO A 37 20.18 4.42 -15.56
N GLY A 38 21.26 5.14 -15.87
CA GLY A 38 21.72 5.32 -17.23
C GLY A 38 21.01 6.43 -18.00
N GLY A 39 20.08 7.13 -17.34
CA GLY A 39 19.39 8.24 -17.96
C GLY A 39 18.33 7.86 -18.98
N ILE A 40 17.95 6.61 -19.05
CA ILE A 40 16.97 6.14 -20.01
C ILE A 40 15.59 6.24 -19.38
N GLY A 41 14.86 7.29 -19.73
CA GLY A 41 13.54 7.52 -19.21
C GLY A 41 13.54 7.89 -17.74
N SER A 42 12.37 8.02 -17.20
CA SER A 42 12.16 8.31 -15.79
C SER A 42 10.89 7.63 -15.35
N THR A 43 10.78 7.35 -14.06
CA THR A 43 9.60 6.73 -13.50
C THR A 43 8.96 7.67 -12.50
N ASN A 44 7.64 7.68 -12.51
CA ASN A 44 6.85 8.37 -11.50
C ASN A 44 6.17 7.28 -10.67
N HIS A 45 6.86 6.81 -9.64
CA HIS A 45 6.40 5.69 -8.84
C HIS A 45 5.30 6.16 -7.88
N LYS A 46 4.16 5.50 -7.91
CA LYS A 46 2.96 5.97 -7.21
C LYS A 46 2.77 5.33 -5.84
N GLY A 47 3.82 4.78 -5.28
CA GLY A 47 3.81 4.16 -3.97
C GLY A 47 5.22 3.78 -3.57
N ILE A 48 5.33 2.90 -2.59
CA ILE A 48 6.61 2.33 -2.21
C ILE A 48 6.56 0.82 -2.37
N ASP A 49 7.71 0.23 -2.69
CA ASP A 49 7.84 -1.22 -2.81
C ASP A 49 8.63 -1.75 -1.63
N ILE A 50 8.07 -2.73 -0.94
CA ILE A 50 8.66 -3.34 0.25
C ILE A 50 8.85 -4.83 -0.03
N PRO A 51 10.09 -5.29 -0.27
CA PRO A 51 10.34 -6.71 -0.49
C PRO A 51 10.00 -7.55 0.73
N ALA A 52 9.38 -8.70 0.49
CA ALA A 52 9.06 -9.68 1.51
C ALA A 52 8.76 -11.01 0.82
N PRO A 53 8.95 -12.15 1.49
CA PRO A 53 8.67 -13.45 0.87
C PRO A 53 7.20 -13.60 0.51
N THR A 54 6.93 -14.36 -0.54
CA THR A 54 5.57 -14.74 -0.91
C THR A 54 4.88 -15.41 0.28
N GLY A 55 3.65 -14.99 0.56
CA GLY A 55 2.87 -15.51 1.68
C GLY A 55 3.00 -14.71 2.97
N THR A 56 3.86 -13.68 2.99
CA THR A 56 3.96 -12.80 4.16
C THR A 56 2.64 -12.07 4.35
N PRO A 57 2.06 -12.06 5.56
CA PRO A 57 0.80 -11.36 5.80
C PRO A 57 0.91 -9.86 5.54
N ILE A 58 -0.11 -9.30 4.92
CA ILE A 58 -0.26 -7.87 4.71
C ILE A 58 -1.33 -7.37 5.67
N TYR A 59 -1.01 -6.31 6.41
CA TYR A 59 -1.90 -5.75 7.42
C TYR A 59 -2.54 -4.47 6.91
N ALA A 60 -3.80 -4.27 7.25
CA ALA A 60 -4.45 -2.99 6.97
C ALA A 60 -3.67 -1.88 7.66
N ALA A 61 -3.22 -0.90 6.91
CA ALA A 61 -2.42 0.20 7.46
C ALA A 61 -3.22 1.06 8.43
N ALA A 62 -4.54 1.07 8.30
CA ALA A 62 -5.44 1.79 9.18
C ALA A 62 -6.81 1.16 9.08
N SER A 63 -7.68 1.48 10.05
CA SER A 63 -9.06 1.00 10.01
C SER A 63 -9.82 1.64 8.85
N GLY A 64 -10.74 0.90 8.25
CA GLY A 64 -11.51 1.41 7.12
C GLY A 64 -12.43 0.37 6.53
N THR A 65 -12.88 0.65 5.32
CA THR A 65 -13.78 -0.22 4.56
C THR A 65 -13.11 -0.63 3.26
N ILE A 66 -13.17 -1.91 2.95
CA ILE A 66 -12.64 -2.42 1.68
C ILE A 66 -13.52 -1.94 0.55
N VAL A 67 -12.95 -1.22 -0.41
CA VAL A 67 -13.70 -0.66 -1.54
C VAL A 67 -13.34 -1.32 -2.86
N ALA A 68 -12.27 -2.09 -2.92
CA ALA A 68 -11.92 -2.85 -4.12
C ALA A 68 -11.10 -4.08 -3.75
N MET A 69 -11.36 -5.19 -4.44
CA MET A 69 -10.56 -6.41 -4.40
C MET A 69 -10.56 -6.95 -5.83
N LEU A 70 -9.48 -6.71 -6.55
CA LEU A 70 -9.41 -7.04 -7.97
C LEU A 70 -8.44 -8.19 -8.21
N SER A 71 -8.85 -9.14 -9.05
CA SER A 71 -7.96 -10.22 -9.50
C SER A 71 -6.95 -9.68 -10.51
N PRO A 72 -5.88 -10.44 -10.82
CA PRO A 72 -4.92 -9.99 -11.82
C PRO A 72 -5.56 -9.69 -13.17
N SER A 73 -6.57 -10.43 -13.57
CA SER A 73 -7.25 -10.19 -14.84
C SER A 73 -8.04 -8.89 -14.85
N ALA A 74 -8.51 -8.45 -13.68
CA ALA A 74 -9.31 -7.22 -13.57
C ALA A 74 -8.46 -5.98 -13.28
N SER A 75 -7.32 -6.15 -12.60
CA SER A 75 -6.49 -5.04 -12.16
C SER A 75 -5.41 -4.66 -13.16
N GLY A 76 -5.13 -5.51 -14.14
CA GLY A 76 -4.01 -5.34 -15.03
C GLY A 76 -2.70 -5.58 -14.30
N GLY A 77 -1.75 -4.66 -14.41
CA GLY A 77 -0.42 -4.83 -13.85
C GLY A 77 -0.33 -4.84 -12.34
N ALA A 78 -1.42 -4.51 -11.63
CA ALA A 78 -1.40 -4.47 -10.17
C ALA A 78 -1.50 -5.86 -9.51
N GLY A 79 -1.84 -6.89 -10.27
CA GLY A 79 -2.01 -8.23 -9.71
C GLY A 79 -3.24 -8.32 -8.81
N TYR A 80 -3.17 -9.16 -7.78
CA TYR A 80 -4.20 -9.15 -6.75
C TYR A 80 -4.11 -7.84 -5.97
N TYR A 81 -5.18 -7.08 -5.99
CA TYR A 81 -5.20 -5.68 -5.59
C TYR A 81 -6.33 -5.42 -4.60
N THR A 82 -5.99 -4.82 -3.45
CA THR A 82 -6.96 -4.43 -2.44
C THR A 82 -6.86 -2.92 -2.21
N LYS A 83 -8.00 -2.27 -2.04
CA LYS A 83 -8.07 -0.84 -1.74
C LYS A 83 -8.98 -0.64 -0.53
N ILE A 84 -8.52 0.16 0.43
CA ILE A 84 -9.25 0.45 1.66
C ILE A 84 -9.48 1.95 1.78
N ASN A 85 -10.72 2.37 2.02
CA ASN A 85 -11.06 3.76 2.31
C ASN A 85 -11.12 3.95 3.82
N HIS A 86 -10.41 4.95 4.35
CA HIS A 86 -10.20 5.10 5.78
C HIS A 86 -11.09 6.11 6.48
N ASN A 87 -11.71 7.04 5.74
CA ASN A 87 -12.45 8.11 6.41
C ASN A 87 -13.64 8.62 5.60
N ASN A 88 -14.05 7.90 4.56
CA ASN A 88 -15.14 8.30 3.66
C ASN A 88 -14.91 9.67 3.00
N LYS A 89 -13.66 10.14 2.99
CA LYS A 89 -13.29 11.44 2.45
C LYS A 89 -12.19 11.35 1.40
N GLY A 90 -12.04 10.16 0.82
CA GLY A 90 -11.06 9.97 -0.25
C GLY A 90 -9.67 9.56 0.19
N LEU A 91 -9.46 9.34 1.50
CA LEU A 91 -8.18 8.81 1.98
C LEU A 91 -8.19 7.29 1.83
N VAL A 92 -7.34 6.78 0.97
CA VAL A 92 -7.35 5.38 0.54
C VAL A 92 -5.94 4.82 0.57
N THR A 93 -5.81 3.56 0.99
CA THR A 93 -4.55 2.83 0.83
C THR A 93 -4.73 1.70 -0.17
N GLU A 94 -3.66 1.41 -0.91
CA GLU A 94 -3.64 0.41 -1.97
C GLU A 94 -2.56 -0.63 -1.70
N TYR A 95 -2.89 -1.90 -1.97
CA TYR A 95 -2.01 -3.04 -1.70
C TYR A 95 -2.00 -3.91 -2.96
N MET A 96 -0.85 -3.99 -3.62
CA MET A 96 -0.76 -4.64 -4.94
C MET A 96 0.18 -5.83 -4.93
N HIS A 97 0.12 -6.62 -6.00
CA HIS A 97 0.98 -7.77 -6.28
C HIS A 97 0.84 -8.88 -5.25
N GLN A 98 -0.31 -8.96 -4.58
CA GLN A 98 -0.58 -10.00 -3.59
C GLN A 98 -0.59 -11.37 -4.24
N SER A 99 -0.26 -12.41 -3.48
CA SER A 99 -0.42 -13.79 -3.93
C SER A 99 -1.87 -14.24 -3.84
N LYS A 100 -2.59 -13.73 -2.83
CA LYS A 100 -4.01 -13.99 -2.65
C LYS A 100 -4.58 -13.00 -1.64
N PHE A 101 -5.90 -12.88 -1.63
CA PHE A 101 -6.61 -12.14 -0.60
C PHE A 101 -6.78 -12.98 0.66
N ASN A 102 -7.13 -12.32 1.78
CA ASN A 102 -7.68 -13.04 2.92
C ASN A 102 -9.06 -13.58 2.53
N PRO A 103 -9.27 -14.91 2.55
CA PRO A 103 -10.51 -15.49 2.04
C PRO A 103 -11.75 -15.13 2.88
N LYS A 104 -11.55 -14.56 4.07
CA LYS A 104 -12.67 -14.16 4.93
C LYS A 104 -13.20 -12.76 4.61
N LEU A 105 -12.57 -12.04 3.70
CA LEU A 105 -12.90 -10.64 3.41
C LEU A 105 -13.55 -10.49 2.04
N SER A 106 -14.43 -9.49 1.95
CA SER A 106 -15.09 -9.11 0.70
C SER A 106 -15.19 -7.60 0.62
N VAL A 107 -15.43 -7.08 -0.59
CA VAL A 107 -15.69 -5.66 -0.77
C VAL A 107 -16.88 -5.24 0.09
N GLY A 108 -16.73 -4.13 0.79
CA GLY A 108 -17.74 -3.63 1.71
C GLY A 108 -17.47 -4.00 3.16
N ASP A 109 -16.57 -4.94 3.43
CA ASP A 109 -16.25 -5.32 4.80
C ASP A 109 -15.44 -4.23 5.48
N LYS A 110 -15.68 -4.06 6.78
CA LYS A 110 -14.88 -3.18 7.61
C LYS A 110 -13.69 -3.95 8.17
N VAL A 111 -12.54 -3.30 8.20
CA VAL A 111 -11.33 -3.87 8.79
C VAL A 111 -10.79 -2.90 9.81
N SER A 112 -10.11 -3.44 10.82
CA SER A 112 -9.39 -2.66 11.81
C SER A 112 -7.92 -2.57 11.43
N LYS A 113 -7.26 -1.50 11.86
CA LYS A 113 -5.82 -1.37 11.68
C LYS A 113 -5.13 -2.63 12.21
N GLY A 114 -4.30 -3.25 11.36
CA GLY A 114 -3.60 -4.46 11.73
C GLY A 114 -4.29 -5.76 11.34
N ASP A 115 -5.50 -5.72 10.84
CA ASP A 115 -6.15 -6.92 10.32
C ASP A 115 -5.40 -7.42 9.08
N ILE A 116 -5.29 -8.75 8.94
CA ILE A 116 -4.68 -9.33 7.75
C ILE A 116 -5.65 -9.20 6.59
N ILE A 117 -5.20 -8.55 5.51
CA ILE A 117 -6.06 -8.33 4.34
C ILE A 117 -5.66 -9.19 3.15
N GLY A 118 -4.44 -9.72 3.15
CA GLY A 118 -3.93 -10.55 2.08
C GLY A 118 -2.50 -10.95 2.35
N TYR A 119 -1.82 -11.41 1.31
CA TYR A 119 -0.48 -12.00 1.46
C TYR A 119 0.41 -11.54 0.31
N VAL A 120 1.68 -11.25 0.62
CA VAL A 120 2.66 -10.80 -0.36
C VAL A 120 2.81 -11.82 -1.48
N GLY A 121 2.99 -11.35 -2.68
CA GLY A 121 3.26 -12.16 -3.84
C GLY A 121 4.03 -11.39 -4.89
N SER A 122 3.92 -11.85 -6.13
CA SER A 122 4.57 -11.22 -7.28
C SER A 122 3.65 -11.25 -8.48
N THR A 123 2.34 -11.13 -8.25
CA THR A 123 1.34 -11.14 -9.32
C THR A 123 1.30 -9.81 -10.06
N GLY A 124 0.87 -9.84 -11.30
CA GLY A 124 0.87 -8.65 -12.14
C GLY A 124 2.27 -8.30 -12.64
N ASN A 125 2.51 -7.02 -12.86
CA ASN A 125 3.80 -6.54 -13.33
C ASN A 125 4.81 -6.47 -12.18
N SER A 126 5.47 -7.57 -11.91
CA SER A 126 6.40 -7.69 -10.79
C SER A 126 7.56 -8.59 -11.17
N THR A 127 8.76 -8.22 -10.73
CA THR A 127 9.97 -9.00 -10.98
C THR A 127 10.40 -9.85 -9.80
N GLY A 128 9.66 -9.79 -8.69
CA GLY A 128 9.95 -10.59 -7.50
C GLY A 128 8.99 -10.24 -6.38
N PRO A 129 8.95 -11.07 -5.32
CA PRO A 129 7.98 -10.87 -4.25
C PRO A 129 8.18 -9.55 -3.52
N HIS A 130 7.13 -8.75 -3.48
CA HIS A 130 7.12 -7.48 -2.73
C HIS A 130 5.68 -7.00 -2.57
N LEU A 131 5.49 -6.10 -1.62
CA LEU A 131 4.24 -5.35 -1.51
C LEU A 131 4.45 -3.99 -2.17
N HIS A 132 3.59 -3.63 -3.12
CA HIS A 132 3.47 -2.25 -3.55
C HIS A 132 2.38 -1.61 -2.71
N PHE A 133 2.75 -0.62 -1.90
CA PHE A 133 1.86 0.07 -0.99
C PHE A 133 1.69 1.52 -1.44
N GLY A 134 0.45 1.93 -1.68
CA GLY A 134 0.14 3.27 -2.13
C GLY A 134 -0.83 3.97 -1.20
N VAL A 135 -0.78 5.30 -1.19
CA VAL A 135 -1.73 6.14 -0.47
C VAL A 135 -2.30 7.15 -1.47
N MET A 136 -3.61 7.33 -1.46
CA MET A 136 -4.29 8.30 -2.31
C MET A 136 -5.16 9.21 -1.47
N VAL A 137 -5.20 10.48 -1.83
CA VAL A 137 -6.15 11.44 -1.27
C VAL A 137 -6.91 12.04 -2.44
N ASN A 138 -8.22 11.79 -2.48
CA ASN A 138 -9.10 12.28 -3.54
C ASN A 138 -8.59 11.91 -4.94
N GLY A 139 -8.10 10.67 -5.08
CA GLY A 139 -7.62 10.15 -6.35
C GLY A 139 -6.19 10.55 -6.72
N VAL A 140 -5.51 11.31 -5.87
CA VAL A 140 -4.13 11.74 -6.12
C VAL A 140 -3.19 10.96 -5.22
N ASN A 141 -2.21 10.29 -5.83
CA ASN A 141 -1.23 9.51 -5.09
C ASN A 141 -0.35 10.42 -4.24
N GLN A 142 -0.09 9.97 -3.01
CA GLN A 142 0.73 10.67 -2.04
C GLN A 142 1.92 9.79 -1.65
N ASN A 143 2.97 10.40 -1.12
CA ASN A 143 4.10 9.64 -0.61
C ASN A 143 3.65 8.84 0.62
N PRO A 144 3.65 7.50 0.57
CA PRO A 144 3.21 6.71 1.72
C PRO A 144 4.00 6.98 3.00
N LEU A 145 5.25 7.41 2.90
CA LEU A 145 6.07 7.69 4.08
C LEU A 145 5.65 8.95 4.83
N ASP A 146 4.75 9.74 4.22
CA ASP A 146 4.10 10.84 4.94
C ASP A 146 2.97 10.34 5.83
N TYR A 147 2.55 9.08 5.66
CA TYR A 147 1.39 8.50 6.34
C TYR A 147 1.76 7.37 7.28
N VAL A 148 2.66 6.47 6.88
CA VAL A 148 3.11 5.37 7.72
C VAL A 148 4.56 5.62 8.14
N LYS A 149 4.88 5.24 9.38
CA LYS A 149 6.25 5.36 9.87
C LYS A 149 7.01 4.08 9.53
N LYS A 150 8.11 4.22 8.80
CA LYS A 150 8.98 3.10 8.48
C LYS A 150 9.61 2.58 9.76
N PRO A 151 9.57 1.25 10.01
CA PRO A 151 10.26 0.69 11.17
C PRO A 151 11.77 0.93 11.10
N SER A 152 12.37 1.16 12.23
CA SER A 152 13.81 1.41 12.31
C SER A 152 14.60 0.10 12.37
#